data_e839d7af5bdc772a65e54fd979ff3b09
#
_entry.id   e839d7af5bdc772a65e54fd979ff3b09
#
_cell.length_a   1.000
_cell.length_b   1.000
_cell.length_c   1.000
_cell.angle_alpha   90.00
_cell.angle_beta   90.00
_cell.angle_gamma   90.00
#
_symmetry.space_group_name_H-M   'P 1'
#
loop_
_entity.id
_entity.type
_entity.pdbx_description
1 polymer ?
#
loop_
_entity_poly.entity_id
_entity_poly.type
_entity_poly.pdbx_seq_one_letter_code
_entity_poly.pdbx_strand_id
1 'polypeptide(L)'
;MGNARWLSEEEGNAWHHFVQAYHLLERQIEQQLQRDAGLSHAQYNVLVVLSEQPGNRMRMTELARRVVVSKSSLTYQIGKLEKSGLVRREPHESDERGILAVLTDAGKDLLLNAAPGHVTTVREYLIDLFTPEQLAQLAGFMQVVHEKADD
;
A
#
# COMPACT_ATOMS: atom_id res chain seq x y z
N MET A 1 4.17 37.78 1.78
CA MET A 1 3.71 36.72 0.87
C MET A 1 4.92 36.24 0.07
N GLY A 2 5.40 35.04 0.35
CA GLY A 2 6.53 34.47 -0.37
C GLY A 2 6.18 34.32 -1.85
N ASN A 3 7.10 34.75 -2.71
CA ASN A 3 6.97 34.61 -4.15
C ASN A 3 7.05 33.12 -4.48
N ALA A 4 5.93 32.46 -4.77
CA ALA A 4 5.91 31.05 -5.13
C ALA A 4 6.74 30.85 -6.41
N ARG A 5 7.71 29.93 -6.36
CA ARG A 5 8.42 29.49 -7.56
C ARG A 5 7.50 28.53 -8.32
N TRP A 6 6.88 29.04 -9.37
CA TRP A 6 6.00 28.22 -10.22
C TRP A 6 6.80 27.21 -11.03
N LEU A 7 6.15 26.09 -11.36
CA LEU A 7 6.75 25.04 -12.19
C LEU A 7 6.99 25.55 -13.62
N SER A 8 8.11 25.15 -14.22
CA SER A 8 8.31 25.29 -15.65
C SER A 8 7.35 24.37 -16.43
N GLU A 9 7.32 24.51 -17.74
CA GLU A 9 6.50 23.63 -18.58
C GLU A 9 6.92 22.16 -18.46
N GLU A 10 8.23 21.88 -18.47
CA GLU A 10 8.77 20.53 -18.29
C GLU A 10 8.48 19.97 -16.90
N GLU A 11 8.68 20.79 -15.85
CA GLU A 11 8.37 20.38 -14.47
C GLU A 11 6.88 20.09 -14.30
N GLY A 12 6.01 20.93 -14.87
CA GLY A 12 4.57 20.75 -14.85
C GLY A 12 4.13 19.48 -15.59
N ASN A 13 4.75 19.22 -16.74
CA ASN A 13 4.47 18.02 -17.54
C ASN A 13 4.87 16.73 -16.79
N ALA A 14 6.06 16.71 -16.17
CA ALA A 14 6.50 15.58 -15.36
C ALA A 14 5.56 15.31 -14.17
N TRP A 15 5.17 16.36 -13.46
CA TRP A 15 4.21 16.28 -12.35
C TRP A 15 2.85 15.75 -12.81
N HIS A 16 2.33 16.27 -13.90
CA HIS A 16 1.01 15.88 -14.44
C HIS A 16 0.97 14.41 -14.84
N HIS A 17 1.99 13.95 -15.59
CA HIS A 17 2.09 12.54 -15.98
C HIS A 17 2.24 11.61 -14.78
N PHE A 18 3.04 11.97 -13.79
CA PHE A 18 3.19 11.20 -12.57
C PHE A 18 1.85 11.00 -11.84
N VAL A 19 1.14 12.10 -11.59
CA VAL A 19 -0.13 12.06 -10.83
C VAL A 19 -1.21 11.29 -11.61
N GLN A 20 -1.35 11.56 -12.90
CA GLN A 20 -2.35 10.86 -13.73
C GLN A 20 -2.04 9.37 -13.86
N ALA A 21 -0.79 9.01 -14.13
CA ALA A 21 -0.38 7.62 -14.24
C ALA A 21 -0.63 6.85 -12.94
N TYR A 22 -0.29 7.44 -11.79
CA TYR A 22 -0.56 6.86 -10.49
C TYR A 22 -2.07 6.61 -10.27
N HIS A 23 -2.92 7.59 -10.52
CA HIS A 23 -4.36 7.43 -10.33
C HIS A 23 -4.99 6.40 -11.27
N LEU A 24 -4.51 6.33 -12.51
CA LEU A 24 -5.01 5.34 -13.47
C LEU A 24 -4.56 3.93 -13.11
N LEU A 25 -3.31 3.75 -12.71
CA LEU A 25 -2.78 2.47 -12.24
C LEU A 25 -3.52 2.00 -10.98
N GLU A 26 -3.67 2.89 -9.99
CA GLU A 26 -4.41 2.61 -8.75
C GLU A 26 -5.83 2.14 -9.03
N ARG A 27 -6.51 2.76 -9.98
CA ARG A 27 -7.85 2.34 -10.40
C ARG A 27 -7.89 0.92 -10.98
N GLN A 28 -6.90 0.52 -11.77
CA GLN A 28 -6.81 -0.85 -12.32
C GLN A 28 -6.57 -1.88 -11.22
N ILE A 29 -5.67 -1.57 -10.29
CA ILE A 29 -5.39 -2.42 -9.13
C ILE A 29 -6.63 -2.56 -8.25
N GLU A 30 -7.29 -1.45 -7.93
CA GLU A 30 -8.52 -1.44 -7.13
C GLU A 30 -9.63 -2.31 -7.75
N GLN A 31 -9.86 -2.16 -9.06
CA GLN A 31 -10.86 -2.95 -9.78
C GLN A 31 -10.53 -4.44 -9.78
N GLN A 32 -9.27 -4.79 -9.96
CA GLN A 32 -8.83 -6.19 -9.91
C GLN A 32 -9.04 -6.79 -8.51
N LEU A 33 -8.59 -6.12 -7.47
CA LEU A 33 -8.71 -6.61 -6.09
C LEU A 33 -10.16 -6.71 -5.64
N GLN A 34 -11.01 -5.76 -6.01
CA GLN A 34 -12.45 -5.83 -5.72
C GLN A 34 -13.10 -7.03 -6.39
N ARG A 35 -12.80 -7.29 -7.66
CA ARG A 35 -13.34 -8.40 -8.42
C ARG A 35 -12.87 -9.76 -7.88
N ASP A 36 -11.58 -9.89 -7.58
CA ASP A 36 -10.95 -11.17 -7.28
C ASP A 36 -11.00 -11.53 -5.78
N ALA A 37 -11.07 -10.54 -4.90
CA ALA A 37 -10.97 -10.74 -3.46
C ALA A 37 -11.95 -9.93 -2.60
N GLY A 38 -12.70 -9.00 -3.20
CA GLY A 38 -13.57 -8.08 -2.46
C GLY A 38 -12.79 -7.12 -1.54
N LEU A 39 -11.53 -6.85 -1.85
CA LEU A 39 -10.63 -5.98 -1.08
C LEU A 39 -10.37 -4.67 -1.80
N SER A 40 -10.20 -3.58 -1.04
CA SER A 40 -9.52 -2.38 -1.53
C SER A 40 -8.01 -2.62 -1.62
N HIS A 41 -7.30 -1.80 -2.38
CA HIS A 41 -5.84 -1.85 -2.42
C HIS A 41 -5.22 -1.56 -1.05
N ALA A 42 -5.80 -0.61 -0.30
CA ALA A 42 -5.37 -0.34 1.07
C ALA A 42 -5.50 -1.57 1.99
N GLN A 43 -6.61 -2.30 1.91
CA GLN A 43 -6.82 -3.55 2.66
C GLN A 43 -5.84 -4.64 2.24
N TYR A 44 -5.63 -4.82 0.94
CA TYR A 44 -4.66 -5.77 0.41
C TYR A 44 -3.24 -5.47 0.93
N ASN A 45 -2.81 -4.21 0.91
CA ASN A 45 -1.51 -3.81 1.43
C ASN A 45 -1.34 -4.11 2.92
N VAL A 46 -2.39 -3.95 3.73
CA VAL A 46 -2.38 -4.35 5.14
C VAL A 46 -2.08 -5.84 5.28
N LEU A 47 -2.77 -6.69 4.51
CA LEU A 47 -2.54 -8.14 4.55
C LEU A 47 -1.12 -8.51 4.09
N VAL A 48 -0.62 -7.87 3.04
CA VAL A 48 0.77 -8.08 2.56
C VAL A 48 1.77 -7.75 3.65
N VAL A 49 1.71 -6.55 4.22
CA VAL A 49 2.66 -6.11 5.26
C VAL A 49 2.63 -7.04 6.47
N LEU A 50 1.45 -7.46 6.92
CA LEU A 50 1.33 -8.42 8.02
C LEU A 50 1.93 -9.78 7.67
N SER A 51 1.73 -10.27 6.45
CA SER A 51 2.24 -11.57 6.01
C SER A 51 3.76 -11.66 5.98
N GLU A 52 4.43 -10.53 5.82
CA GLU A 52 5.88 -10.42 5.77
C GLU A 52 6.53 -10.35 7.17
N GLN A 53 5.73 -10.23 8.23
CA GLN A 53 6.22 -10.07 9.58
C GLN A 53 6.34 -11.40 10.33
N PRO A 54 7.33 -11.53 11.25
CA PRO A 54 7.38 -12.67 12.14
C PRO A 54 6.07 -12.82 12.94
N GLY A 55 5.49 -14.02 12.92
CA GLY A 55 4.20 -14.30 13.57
C GLY A 55 3.00 -13.61 12.91
N ASN A 56 3.16 -13.04 11.72
CA ASN A 56 2.11 -12.35 10.94
C ASN A 56 1.39 -11.26 11.74
N ARG A 57 2.12 -10.54 12.57
CA ARG A 57 1.58 -9.49 13.44
C ARG A 57 2.48 -8.26 13.49
N MET A 58 1.86 -7.12 13.75
CA MET A 58 2.55 -5.84 13.87
C MET A 58 1.75 -4.89 14.75
N ARG A 59 2.43 -3.97 15.43
CA ARG A 59 1.75 -2.89 16.15
C ARG A 59 0.96 -2.00 15.19
N MET A 60 -0.23 -1.59 15.59
CA MET A 60 -1.10 -0.72 14.77
C MET A 60 -0.39 0.57 14.36
N THR A 61 0.40 1.18 15.25
CA THR A 61 1.15 2.41 14.96
C THR A 61 2.23 2.21 13.90
N GLU A 62 2.95 1.09 13.93
CA GLU A 62 3.96 0.74 12.95
C GLU A 62 3.32 0.34 11.60
N LEU A 63 2.21 -0.38 11.66
CA LEU A 63 1.47 -0.77 10.46
C LEU A 63 0.96 0.44 9.68
N ALA A 64 0.40 1.46 10.38
CA ALA A 64 -0.04 2.70 9.75
C ALA A 64 1.09 3.39 8.99
N ARG A 65 2.28 3.44 9.58
CA ARG A 65 3.47 4.01 8.95
C ARG A 65 3.89 3.22 7.71
N ARG A 66 3.90 1.89 7.80
CA ARG A 66 4.32 1.01 6.70
C ARG A 66 3.38 1.04 5.50
N VAL A 67 2.07 1.12 5.73
CA VAL A 67 1.09 1.21 4.65
C VAL A 67 0.82 2.66 4.21
N VAL A 68 1.51 3.62 4.82
CA VAL A 68 1.44 5.06 4.49
C VAL A 68 0.01 5.60 4.57
N VAL A 69 -0.63 5.36 5.70
CA VAL A 69 -1.99 5.88 5.99
C VAL A 69 -2.04 6.52 7.37
N SER A 70 -3.04 7.37 7.61
CA SER A 70 -3.30 7.90 8.94
C SER A 70 -3.72 6.80 9.92
N LYS A 71 -3.53 7.03 11.22
CA LYS A 71 -3.98 6.10 12.27
C LYS A 71 -5.48 5.85 12.21
N SER A 72 -6.28 6.88 11.94
CA SER A 72 -7.74 6.77 11.81
C SER A 72 -8.15 5.96 10.57
N SER A 73 -7.47 6.15 9.43
CA SER A 73 -7.69 5.37 8.23
C SER A 73 -7.34 3.90 8.45
N LEU A 74 -6.21 3.60 9.10
CA LEU A 74 -5.85 2.22 9.42
C LEU A 74 -6.88 1.57 10.35
N THR A 75 -7.31 2.26 11.41
CA THR A 75 -8.33 1.75 12.34
C THR A 75 -9.62 1.38 11.60
N TYR A 76 -10.04 2.20 10.65
CA TYR A 76 -11.20 1.93 9.80
C TYR A 76 -11.00 0.68 8.92
N GLN A 77 -9.84 0.56 8.25
CA GLN A 77 -9.54 -0.61 7.40
C GLN A 77 -9.41 -1.90 8.23
N ILE A 78 -8.74 -1.84 9.36
CA ILE A 78 -8.62 -2.99 10.28
C ILE A 78 -10.00 -3.42 10.81
N GLY A 79 -10.87 -2.47 11.15
CA GLY A 79 -12.24 -2.78 11.56
C GLY A 79 -13.02 -3.55 10.50
N LYS A 80 -12.88 -3.19 9.24
CA LYS A 80 -13.49 -3.92 8.11
C LYS A 80 -12.90 -5.32 7.92
N LEU A 81 -11.57 -5.42 7.95
CA LEU A 81 -10.86 -6.70 7.83
C LEU A 81 -11.18 -7.65 8.99
N GLU A 82 -11.33 -7.12 10.20
CA GLU A 82 -11.72 -7.88 11.39
C GLU A 82 -13.15 -8.43 11.26
N LYS A 83 -14.09 -7.62 10.78
CA LYS A 83 -15.47 -8.07 10.51
C LYS A 83 -15.53 -9.21 9.49
N SER A 84 -14.61 -9.20 8.51
CA SER A 84 -14.50 -10.27 7.51
C SER A 84 -13.67 -11.45 7.99
N GLY A 85 -13.13 -11.44 9.20
CA GLY A 85 -12.33 -12.51 9.77
C GLY A 85 -10.91 -12.65 9.19
N LEU A 86 -10.42 -11.63 8.49
CA LEU A 86 -9.11 -11.67 7.81
C LEU A 86 -7.97 -11.19 8.69
N VAL A 87 -8.29 -10.36 9.68
CA VAL A 87 -7.39 -9.81 10.69
C VAL A 87 -8.07 -9.86 12.03
N ARG A 88 -7.32 -9.97 13.12
CA ARG A 88 -7.80 -9.76 14.48
C ARG A 88 -6.91 -8.76 15.20
N ARG A 89 -7.43 -8.11 16.22
CA ARG A 89 -6.68 -7.26 17.13
C ARG A 89 -6.37 -8.01 18.41
N GLU A 90 -5.13 -7.87 18.89
CA GLU A 90 -4.67 -8.44 20.15
C GLU A 90 -3.98 -7.36 20.99
N PRO A 91 -4.09 -7.40 22.36
CA PRO A 91 -3.27 -6.54 23.20
C PRO A 91 -1.79 -6.95 23.07
N HIS A 92 -0.89 -5.95 23.15
CA HIS A 92 0.54 -6.22 23.17
C HIS A 92 0.95 -6.77 24.55
N GLU A 93 1.75 -7.85 24.58
CA GLU A 93 2.11 -8.56 25.83
C GLU A 93 2.86 -7.67 26.84
N SER A 94 3.68 -6.71 26.38
CA SER A 94 4.53 -5.87 27.23
C SER A 94 4.06 -4.41 27.33
N ASP A 95 2.96 -4.03 26.69
CA ASP A 95 2.47 -2.64 26.65
C ASP A 95 0.94 -2.64 26.66
N GLU A 96 0.34 -2.27 27.79
CA GLU A 96 -1.11 -2.20 27.97
C GLU A 96 -1.84 -1.26 26.98
N ARG A 97 -1.10 -0.29 26.38
CA ARG A 97 -1.62 0.65 25.39
C ARG A 97 -1.39 0.19 23.96
N GLY A 98 -0.55 -0.82 23.75
CA GLY A 98 -0.21 -1.33 22.43
C GLY A 98 -1.26 -2.31 21.93
N ILE A 99 -1.71 -2.14 20.70
CA ILE A 99 -2.58 -3.06 19.98
C ILE A 99 -1.82 -3.64 18.81
N LEU A 100 -1.86 -4.96 18.68
CA LEU A 100 -1.34 -5.69 17.53
C LEU A 100 -2.47 -5.99 16.54
N ALA A 101 -2.19 -5.80 15.27
CA ALA A 101 -2.96 -6.40 14.19
C ALA A 101 -2.33 -7.74 13.83
N VAL A 102 -3.13 -8.78 13.70
CA VAL A 102 -2.67 -10.15 13.43
C VAL A 102 -3.42 -10.68 12.22
N LEU A 103 -2.67 -11.15 11.22
CA LEU A 103 -3.23 -11.80 10.06
C LEU A 103 -3.75 -13.20 10.45
N THR A 104 -5.01 -13.48 10.13
CA THR A 104 -5.61 -14.80 10.35
C THR A 104 -5.24 -15.77 9.24
N ASP A 105 -5.49 -17.07 9.45
CA ASP A 105 -5.32 -18.06 8.38
C ASP A 105 -6.24 -17.78 7.18
N ALA A 106 -7.48 -17.34 7.43
CA ALA A 106 -8.37 -16.89 6.36
C ALA A 106 -7.80 -15.68 5.59
N GLY A 107 -7.16 -14.75 6.29
CA GLY A 107 -6.47 -13.60 5.67
C GLY A 107 -5.30 -14.04 4.79
N LYS A 108 -4.50 -15.01 5.24
CA LYS A 108 -3.41 -15.59 4.45
C LYS A 108 -3.92 -16.28 3.18
N ASP A 109 -4.96 -17.09 3.32
CA ASP A 109 -5.55 -17.83 2.19
C ASP A 109 -6.08 -16.85 1.14
N LEU A 110 -6.79 -15.80 1.56
CA LEU A 110 -7.29 -14.78 0.64
C LEU A 110 -6.15 -14.03 -0.06
N LEU A 111 -5.10 -13.68 0.68
CA LEU A 111 -3.91 -13.03 0.13
C LEU A 111 -3.24 -13.89 -0.95
N LEU A 112 -3.03 -15.18 -0.67
CA LEU A 112 -2.44 -16.13 -1.62
C LEU A 112 -3.28 -16.28 -2.88
N ASN A 113 -4.59 -16.27 -2.75
CA ASN A 113 -5.52 -16.36 -3.89
C ASN A 113 -5.57 -15.07 -4.72
N ALA A 114 -5.44 -13.91 -4.08
CA ALA A 114 -5.46 -12.61 -4.76
C ALA A 114 -4.13 -12.22 -5.41
N ALA A 115 -3.02 -12.69 -4.87
CA ALA A 115 -1.67 -12.27 -5.28
C ALA A 115 -1.35 -12.51 -6.77
N PRO A 116 -1.69 -13.64 -7.40
CA PRO A 116 -1.41 -13.84 -8.82
C PRO A 116 -2.09 -12.81 -9.72
N GLY A 117 -3.36 -12.51 -9.48
CA GLY A 117 -4.10 -11.48 -10.24
C GLY A 117 -3.52 -10.09 -10.02
N HIS A 118 -3.17 -9.77 -8.79
CA HIS A 118 -2.51 -8.51 -8.46
C HIS A 118 -1.17 -8.33 -9.18
N VAL A 119 -0.31 -9.35 -9.13
CA VAL A 119 0.99 -9.33 -9.84
C VAL A 119 0.79 -9.19 -11.35
N THR A 120 -0.17 -9.91 -11.94
CA THR A 120 -0.49 -9.78 -13.36
C THR A 120 -0.89 -8.35 -13.72
N THR A 121 -1.75 -7.72 -12.93
CA THR A 121 -2.17 -6.33 -13.15
C THR A 121 -1.00 -5.36 -13.04
N VAL A 122 -0.17 -5.49 -12.02
CA VAL A 122 1.02 -4.64 -11.85
C VAL A 122 2.00 -4.82 -13.01
N ARG A 123 2.19 -6.04 -13.48
CA ARG A 123 3.04 -6.30 -14.65
C ARG A 123 2.48 -5.64 -15.91
N GLU A 124 1.22 -5.87 -16.20
CA GLU A 124 0.56 -5.36 -17.41
C GLU A 124 0.60 -3.83 -17.50
N TYR A 125 0.30 -3.14 -16.39
CA TYR A 125 0.15 -1.69 -16.39
C TYR A 125 1.40 -0.91 -15.96
N LEU A 126 2.46 -1.57 -15.51
CA LEU A 126 3.70 -0.91 -15.12
C LEU A 126 4.97 -1.70 -15.50
N ILE A 127 5.16 -2.90 -14.96
CA ILE A 127 6.48 -3.57 -15.00
C ILE A 127 6.89 -3.92 -16.43
N ASP A 128 5.98 -4.51 -17.22
CA ASP A 128 6.30 -5.01 -18.57
C ASP A 128 6.37 -3.89 -19.62
N LEU A 129 6.08 -2.64 -19.23
CA LEU A 129 6.23 -1.47 -20.10
C LEU A 129 7.66 -0.94 -20.15
N PHE A 130 8.53 -1.38 -19.25
CA PHE A 130 9.86 -0.83 -19.06
C PHE A 130 10.95 -1.90 -19.09
N THR A 131 12.15 -1.50 -19.50
CA THR A 131 13.34 -2.34 -19.38
C THR A 131 13.77 -2.44 -17.92
N PRO A 132 14.60 -3.47 -17.53
CA PRO A 132 15.15 -3.56 -16.18
C PRO A 132 15.90 -2.30 -15.74
N GLU A 133 16.64 -1.65 -16.66
CA GLU A 133 17.37 -0.41 -16.41
C GLU A 133 16.44 0.76 -16.12
N GLN A 134 15.34 0.87 -16.85
CA GLN A 134 14.30 1.89 -16.63
C GLN A 134 13.58 1.67 -15.30
N LEU A 135 13.30 0.43 -14.93
CA LEU A 135 12.71 0.10 -13.63
C LEU A 135 13.66 0.46 -12.47
N ALA A 136 14.94 0.21 -12.61
CA ALA A 136 15.95 0.62 -11.61
C ALA A 136 16.00 2.15 -11.47
N GLN A 137 15.93 2.89 -12.58
CA GLN A 137 15.83 4.36 -12.56
C GLN A 137 14.56 4.85 -11.88
N LEU A 138 13.41 4.27 -12.23
CA LEU A 138 12.13 4.59 -11.59
C LEU A 138 12.19 4.37 -10.08
N ALA A 139 12.70 3.21 -9.64
CA ALA A 139 12.87 2.90 -8.22
C ALA A 139 13.73 3.96 -7.52
N GLY A 140 14.85 4.37 -8.12
CA GLY A 140 15.74 5.40 -7.59
C GLY A 140 15.04 6.77 -7.47
N PHE A 141 14.27 7.18 -8.47
CA PHE A 141 13.53 8.44 -8.43
C PHE A 141 12.45 8.43 -7.34
N MET A 142 11.71 7.32 -7.24
CA MET A 142 10.65 7.18 -6.24
C MET A 142 11.20 7.09 -4.81
N GLN A 143 12.37 6.47 -4.63
CA GLN A 143 13.05 6.45 -3.34
C GLN A 143 13.34 7.85 -2.82
N VAL A 144 13.87 8.74 -3.65
CA VAL A 144 14.16 10.15 -3.28
C VAL A 144 12.87 10.87 -2.83
N VAL A 145 11.78 10.67 -3.57
CA VAL A 145 10.47 11.25 -3.20
C VAL A 145 9.96 10.69 -1.89
N HIS A 146 10.07 9.38 -1.71
CA HIS A 146 9.63 8.68 -0.48
C HIS A 146 10.40 9.19 0.74
N GLU A 147 11.72 9.21 0.68
CA GLU A 147 12.58 9.66 1.78
C GLU A 147 12.25 11.11 2.19
N LYS A 148 12.02 12.00 1.20
CA LYS A 148 11.67 13.39 1.47
C LYS A 148 10.25 13.57 2.03
N ALA A 149 9.32 12.74 1.63
CA ALA A 149 7.93 12.84 2.06
C ALA A 149 7.67 12.17 3.43
N ASP A 150 8.57 11.28 3.88
CA ASP A 150 8.50 10.59 5.18
C ASP A 150 9.15 11.41 6.33
N ASP A 151 9.87 12.50 6.00
CA ASP A 151 10.43 13.47 6.95
C ASP A 151 9.30 14.36 7.56
#